data_9dbb40efb79d4cad21cb85464676e1e8
#
_entry.id   9dbb40efb79d4cad21cb85464676e1e8
#
_cell.length_a   1.000
_cell.length_b   1.000
_cell.length_c   1.000
_cell.angle_alpha   90.00
_cell.angle_beta   90.00
_cell.angle_gamma   90.00
#
_symmetry.space_group_name_H-M   'P 1'
#
loop_
_entity.id
_entity.type
_entity.pdbx_description
1 polymer ?
#
loop_
_entity_poly.entity_id
_entity_poly.type
_entity_poly.pdbx_seq_one_letter_code
_entity_poly.pdbx_strand_id
1 'polypeptide(L)'
;MKRVKFTPEDIEYAKQVSQDIYDESRRQGLNPGNATGRGYEAKNEILGVMGEMAYAKATGRKFVPNINQFKRPDVGNTHVRSSYSLGHMILRPGDVPGLYGFVHVARDHTWATVVGHFDGAEAMTDKYWRTEEQIADVLGPGDPAWIIHFTKLEPLQEAA
;
A
#
# COMPACT_ATOMS: atom_id res chain seq x y z
N MET A 1 16.38 0.89 -3.84
CA MET A 1 15.48 0.97 -2.66
C MET A 1 15.89 2.14 -1.77
N LYS A 2 14.94 2.89 -1.25
CA LYS A 2 15.23 4.06 -0.41
C LYS A 2 14.63 3.88 0.98
N ARG A 3 15.48 3.89 2.02
CA ARG A 3 15.04 3.75 3.42
C ARG A 3 14.61 5.09 4.00
N VAL A 4 13.50 5.09 4.72
CA VAL A 4 12.94 6.23 5.44
C VAL A 4 12.84 5.87 6.92
N LYS A 5 13.30 6.76 7.79
CA LYS A 5 13.09 6.65 9.24
C LYS A 5 11.90 7.47 9.67
N PHE A 6 11.17 6.99 10.65
CA PHE A 6 10.07 7.70 11.28
C PHE A 6 10.43 8.16 12.69
N THR A 7 10.04 9.37 13.00
CA THR A 7 10.13 9.92 14.36
C THR A 7 8.95 9.42 15.20
N PRO A 8 9.01 9.49 16.54
CA PRO A 8 7.85 9.23 17.39
C PRO A 8 6.63 10.09 17.00
N GLU A 9 6.83 11.33 16.60
CA GLU A 9 5.79 12.25 16.12
C GLU A 9 5.15 11.75 14.81
N ASP A 10 5.95 11.24 13.89
CA ASP A 10 5.45 10.61 12.66
C ASP A 10 4.53 9.43 12.96
N ILE A 11 4.90 8.59 13.92
CA ILE A 11 4.14 7.41 14.32
C ILE A 11 2.81 7.82 14.98
N GLU A 12 2.83 8.79 15.88
CA GLU A 12 1.60 9.31 16.50
C GLU A 12 0.67 9.96 15.47
N TYR A 13 1.23 10.73 14.53
CA TYR A 13 0.46 11.30 13.44
C TYR A 13 -0.19 10.21 12.55
N ALA A 14 0.57 9.16 12.21
CA ALA A 14 0.03 8.04 11.44
C ALA A 14 -1.10 7.31 12.19
N LYS A 15 -0.99 7.13 13.50
CA LYS A 15 -2.05 6.56 14.33
C LYS A 15 -3.33 7.40 14.29
N GLN A 16 -3.18 8.72 14.42
CA GLN A 16 -4.33 9.64 14.38
C GLN A 16 -5.02 9.62 13.02
N VAL A 17 -4.25 9.72 11.92
CA VAL A 17 -4.78 9.63 10.56
C VAL A 17 -5.49 8.30 10.32
N SER A 18 -4.90 7.20 10.77
CA SER A 18 -5.49 5.87 10.66
C SER A 18 -6.83 5.76 11.39
N GLN A 19 -6.92 6.34 12.57
CA GLN A 19 -8.16 6.38 13.33
C GLN A 19 -9.22 7.22 12.61
N ASP A 20 -8.84 8.37 12.07
CA ASP A 20 -9.76 9.24 11.32
C ASP A 20 -10.31 8.55 10.06
N ILE A 21 -9.47 7.82 9.33
CA ILE A 21 -9.87 7.02 8.17
C ILE A 21 -10.86 5.91 8.59
N TYR A 22 -10.56 5.20 9.66
CA TYR A 22 -11.40 4.13 10.18
C TYR A 22 -12.77 4.66 10.61
N ASP A 23 -12.80 5.76 11.37
CA ASP A 23 -14.04 6.37 11.86
C ASP A 23 -14.92 6.87 10.70
N GLU A 24 -14.31 7.51 9.69
CA GLU A 24 -15.01 7.97 8.49
C GLU A 24 -15.57 6.82 7.66
N SER A 25 -14.80 5.76 7.48
CA SER A 25 -15.26 4.57 6.77
C SER A 25 -16.47 3.94 7.46
N ARG A 26 -16.47 3.88 8.79
CA ARG A 26 -17.61 3.40 9.57
C ARG A 26 -18.82 4.33 9.47
N ARG A 27 -18.59 5.64 9.52
CA ARG A 27 -19.65 6.65 9.39
C ARG A 27 -20.37 6.54 8.04
N GLN A 28 -19.64 6.21 6.97
CA GLN A 28 -20.20 6.00 5.63
C GLN A 28 -20.84 4.62 5.45
N GLY A 29 -20.81 3.76 6.44
CA GLY A 29 -21.30 2.38 6.35
C GLY A 29 -20.44 1.51 5.41
N LEU A 30 -19.25 1.96 5.05
CA LEU A 30 -18.30 1.17 4.30
C LEU A 30 -17.70 0.15 5.26
N ASN A 31 -17.72 -1.11 4.84
CA ASN A 31 -17.08 -2.20 5.56
C ASN A 31 -15.80 -2.57 4.79
N PRO A 32 -14.70 -1.84 5.02
CA PRO A 32 -13.47 -2.08 4.30
C PRO A 32 -12.93 -3.45 4.72
N GLY A 33 -12.74 -4.36 3.77
CA GLY A 33 -12.22 -5.70 4.02
C GLY A 33 -13.20 -6.85 3.84
N ASN A 34 -14.43 -6.60 3.45
CA ASN A 34 -15.40 -7.67 3.19
C ASN A 34 -15.13 -8.49 1.92
N ALA A 35 -14.23 -8.07 1.05
CA ALA A 35 -13.83 -8.88 -0.10
C ALA A 35 -13.16 -10.21 0.32
N THR A 36 -12.56 -10.28 1.50
CA THR A 36 -11.84 -11.47 1.98
C THR A 36 -12.49 -12.15 3.18
N GLY A 37 -13.63 -11.67 3.67
CA GLY A 37 -14.26 -12.18 4.90
C GLY A 37 -13.41 -11.99 6.17
N ARG A 38 -12.29 -11.28 6.07
CA ARG A 38 -11.44 -10.92 7.23
C ARG A 38 -11.93 -9.61 7.81
N GLY A 39 -12.25 -9.61 9.10
CA GLY A 39 -12.62 -8.40 9.81
C GLY A 39 -11.56 -7.32 9.62
N TYR A 40 -12.00 -6.15 9.18
CA TYR A 40 -11.13 -4.99 9.08
C TYR A 40 -10.81 -4.47 10.47
N GLU A 41 -9.55 -4.38 10.78
CA GLU A 41 -9.10 -3.82 12.04
C GLU A 41 -8.36 -2.49 11.79
N ALA A 42 -8.57 -1.50 12.66
CA ALA A 42 -7.92 -0.19 12.57
C ALA A 42 -6.39 -0.28 12.45
N LYS A 43 -5.78 -1.34 12.98
CA LYS A 43 -4.33 -1.61 12.84
C LYS A 43 -3.87 -1.84 11.40
N ASN A 44 -4.77 -2.20 10.48
CA ASN A 44 -4.42 -2.37 9.07
C ASN A 44 -4.33 -1.03 8.34
N GLU A 45 -5.04 -0.02 8.82
CA GLU A 45 -4.95 1.33 8.25
C GLU A 45 -3.59 1.97 8.48
N ILE A 46 -2.96 1.72 9.62
CA ILE A 46 -1.67 2.31 9.91
C ILE A 46 -0.59 1.86 8.93
N LEU A 47 -0.64 0.62 8.46
CA LEU A 47 0.29 0.12 7.46
C LEU A 47 0.20 0.95 6.16
N GLY A 48 -1.00 1.22 5.67
CA GLY A 48 -1.24 2.05 4.49
C GLY A 48 -0.71 3.48 4.69
N VAL A 49 -1.11 4.12 5.78
CA VAL A 49 -0.70 5.49 6.11
C VAL A 49 0.83 5.61 6.24
N MET A 50 1.48 4.67 6.93
CA MET A 50 2.95 4.66 7.06
C MET A 50 3.64 4.50 5.70
N GLY A 51 3.09 3.67 4.82
CA GLY A 51 3.62 3.49 3.47
C GLY A 51 3.49 4.76 2.62
N GLU A 52 2.35 5.41 2.66
CA GLU A 52 2.12 6.68 1.95
C GLU A 52 3.04 7.80 2.47
N MET A 53 3.20 7.90 3.80
CA MET A 53 4.14 8.84 4.41
C MET A 53 5.59 8.57 4.00
N ALA A 54 5.99 7.29 3.97
CA ALA A 54 7.34 6.91 3.53
C ALA A 54 7.56 7.26 2.06
N TYR A 55 6.59 6.95 1.20
CA TYR A 55 6.68 7.28 -0.22
C TYR A 55 6.77 8.79 -0.46
N ALA A 56 5.95 9.56 0.25
CA ALA A 56 6.00 11.03 0.21
C ALA A 56 7.38 11.57 0.64
N LYS A 57 7.91 11.12 1.78
CA LYS A 57 9.24 11.49 2.24
C LYS A 57 10.35 11.11 1.25
N ALA A 58 10.28 9.90 0.69
CA ALA A 58 11.29 9.41 -0.24
C ALA A 58 11.31 10.19 -1.57
N THR A 59 10.16 10.69 -2.01
CA THR A 59 9.99 11.41 -3.27
C THR A 59 10.01 12.93 -3.10
N GLY A 60 10.18 13.45 -1.87
CA GLY A 60 10.13 14.88 -1.58
C GLY A 60 8.75 15.52 -1.77
N ARG A 61 7.71 14.71 -1.76
CA ARG A 61 6.32 15.16 -1.90
C ARG A 61 5.68 15.35 -0.53
N LYS A 62 4.66 16.20 -0.48
CA LYS A 62 3.86 16.37 0.73
C LYS A 62 2.90 15.19 0.87
N PHE A 63 2.87 14.59 2.06
CA PHE A 63 1.81 13.65 2.43
C PHE A 63 0.53 14.42 2.74
N VAL A 64 -0.57 14.03 2.11
CA VAL A 64 -1.92 14.56 2.36
C VAL A 64 -2.82 13.37 2.64
N PRO A 65 -3.40 13.24 3.84
CA PRO A 65 -4.27 12.13 4.17
C PRO A 65 -5.46 12.02 3.21
N ASN A 66 -5.70 10.82 2.71
CA ASN A 66 -6.82 10.53 1.82
C ASN A 66 -7.95 9.87 2.62
N ILE A 67 -8.80 10.67 3.26
CA ILE A 67 -9.84 10.17 4.19
C ILE A 67 -11.12 9.73 3.46
N ASN A 68 -11.37 10.18 2.22
CA ASN A 68 -12.68 10.00 1.57
C ASN A 68 -12.65 9.64 0.08
N GLN A 69 -11.51 9.34 -0.50
CA GLN A 69 -11.38 9.26 -1.95
C GLN A 69 -10.54 8.06 -2.40
N PHE A 70 -11.12 6.87 -2.24
CA PHE A 70 -10.44 5.57 -2.42
C PHE A 70 -9.87 5.29 -3.83
N LYS A 71 -10.27 6.06 -4.85
CA LYS A 71 -9.76 5.87 -6.23
C LYS A 71 -8.73 6.91 -6.65
N ARG A 72 -8.46 7.89 -5.80
CA ARG A 72 -7.40 8.88 -6.08
C ARG A 72 -6.02 8.30 -5.77
N PRO A 73 -4.98 8.74 -6.49
CA PRO A 73 -3.62 8.46 -6.11
C PRO A 73 -3.31 8.95 -4.69
N ASP A 74 -2.51 8.19 -3.96
CA ASP A 74 -2.23 8.44 -2.54
C ASP A 74 -1.17 9.53 -2.36
N VAL A 75 -0.17 9.57 -3.24
CA VAL A 75 0.92 10.55 -3.21
C VAL A 75 1.20 11.06 -4.62
N GLY A 76 0.83 12.31 -4.89
CA GLY A 76 0.97 12.89 -6.22
C GLY A 76 0.11 12.13 -7.26
N ASN A 77 0.74 11.45 -8.20
CA ASN A 77 0.09 10.62 -9.21
C ASN A 77 0.28 9.10 -8.96
N THR A 78 0.74 8.73 -7.77
CA THR A 78 1.10 7.35 -7.44
C THR A 78 0.16 6.77 -6.41
N HIS A 79 -0.36 5.59 -6.69
CA HIS A 79 -1.02 4.72 -5.70
C HIS A 79 0.06 4.01 -4.90
N VAL A 80 -0.09 3.90 -3.59
CA VAL A 80 0.89 3.25 -2.73
C VAL A 80 0.33 1.93 -2.20
N ARG A 81 1.12 0.88 -2.31
CA ARG A 81 0.86 -0.42 -1.70
C ARG A 81 1.91 -0.72 -0.65
N SER A 82 1.47 -1.13 0.50
CA SER A 82 2.34 -1.34 1.66
C SER A 82 2.22 -2.76 2.19
N SER A 83 3.33 -3.28 2.69
CA SER A 83 3.38 -4.60 3.32
C SER A 83 4.39 -4.63 4.45
N TYR A 84 4.14 -5.45 5.46
CA TYR A 84 5.13 -5.80 6.48
C TYR A 84 6.13 -6.86 6.00
N SER A 85 5.98 -7.33 4.78
CA SER A 85 6.83 -8.32 4.15
C SER A 85 7.39 -7.78 2.84
N LEU A 86 8.68 -7.97 2.61
CA LEU A 86 9.33 -7.64 1.35
C LEU A 86 9.16 -8.82 0.39
N GLY A 87 8.05 -8.97 -0.23
CA GLY A 87 7.83 -10.08 -1.17
C GLY A 87 7.19 -9.61 -2.45
N HIS A 88 5.94 -9.24 -2.35
CA HIS A 88 5.12 -8.97 -3.51
C HIS A 88 4.27 -7.72 -3.32
N MET A 89 4.17 -6.93 -4.38
CA MET A 89 3.12 -5.93 -4.52
C MET A 89 1.86 -6.64 -5.06
N ILE A 90 0.73 -6.41 -4.41
CA ILE A 90 -0.54 -7.05 -4.75
C ILE A 90 -1.51 -6.00 -5.26
N LEU A 91 -2.05 -6.22 -6.48
CA LEU A 91 -3.16 -5.46 -7.03
C LEU A 91 -4.39 -6.36 -7.15
N ARG A 92 -5.56 -5.81 -6.89
CA ARG A 92 -6.82 -6.56 -6.84
C ARG A 92 -7.79 -6.12 -7.94
N PRO A 93 -8.72 -6.99 -8.34
CA PRO A 93 -9.85 -6.57 -9.15
C PRO A 93 -10.56 -5.36 -8.51
N GLY A 94 -10.79 -4.33 -9.31
CA GLY A 94 -11.32 -3.05 -8.81
C GLY A 94 -10.27 -1.96 -8.58
N ASP A 95 -8.99 -2.31 -8.50
CA ASP A 95 -7.91 -1.33 -8.56
C ASP A 95 -7.88 -0.67 -9.94
N VAL A 96 -7.53 0.62 -9.96
CA VAL A 96 -7.49 1.40 -11.20
C VAL A 96 -6.12 1.32 -11.85
N PRO A 97 -6.01 1.42 -13.20
CA PRO A 97 -4.72 1.61 -13.86
C PRO A 97 -4.03 2.88 -13.37
N GLY A 98 -2.71 2.90 -13.35
CA GLY A 98 -1.92 4.03 -12.90
C GLY A 98 -0.56 3.58 -12.39
N LEU A 99 0.22 4.51 -11.88
CA LEU A 99 1.51 4.20 -11.29
C LEU A 99 1.31 3.70 -9.85
N TYR A 100 1.93 2.59 -9.51
CA TYR A 100 1.90 2.00 -8.17
C TYR A 100 3.29 1.97 -7.56
N GLY A 101 3.43 2.55 -6.37
CA GLY A 101 4.62 2.44 -5.53
C GLY A 101 4.46 1.33 -4.50
N PHE A 102 5.55 0.62 -4.20
CA PHE A 102 5.56 -0.43 -3.18
C PHE A 102 6.48 -0.06 -2.03
N VAL A 103 5.96 -0.18 -0.81
CA VAL A 103 6.65 0.16 0.42
C VAL A 103 6.62 -1.02 1.40
N HIS A 104 7.79 -1.44 1.83
CA HIS A 104 7.96 -2.36 2.93
C HIS A 104 8.08 -1.58 4.24
N VAL A 105 7.16 -1.79 5.16
CA VAL A 105 7.10 -1.10 6.46
C VAL A 105 7.57 -2.05 7.56
N ALA A 106 8.44 -1.58 8.43
CA ALA A 106 8.85 -2.35 9.60
C ALA A 106 7.67 -2.56 10.55
N ARG A 107 7.61 -3.74 11.19
CA ARG A 107 6.51 -4.08 12.11
C ARG A 107 6.43 -3.18 13.34
N ASP A 108 7.54 -2.60 13.77
CA ASP A 108 7.60 -1.64 14.86
C ASP A 108 7.35 -0.18 14.42
N HIS A 109 7.09 0.04 13.12
CA HIS A 109 6.83 1.35 12.49
C HIS A 109 7.96 2.37 12.63
N THR A 110 9.17 1.95 12.96
CA THR A 110 10.30 2.88 13.13
C THR A 110 10.99 3.25 11.81
N TRP A 111 10.79 2.43 10.77
CA TRP A 111 11.33 2.67 9.43
C TRP A 111 10.48 2.01 8.35
N ALA A 112 10.68 2.45 7.13
CA ALA A 112 10.14 1.80 5.93
C ALA A 112 11.18 1.85 4.81
N THR A 113 11.05 0.95 3.84
CA THR A 113 11.82 0.98 2.60
C THR A 113 10.88 1.16 1.43
N VAL A 114 11.06 2.24 0.68
CA VAL A 114 10.42 2.39 -0.62
C VAL A 114 11.18 1.51 -1.61
N VAL A 115 10.51 0.46 -2.06
CA VAL A 115 11.12 -0.60 -2.87
C VAL A 115 11.28 -0.17 -4.32
N GLY A 116 10.21 0.40 -4.86
CA GLY A 116 10.17 0.85 -6.26
C GLY A 116 8.74 1.12 -6.69
N HIS A 117 8.55 1.20 -8.00
CA HIS A 117 7.25 1.42 -8.62
C HIS A 117 7.02 0.48 -9.80
N PHE A 118 5.78 0.37 -10.24
CA PHE A 118 5.37 -0.43 -11.39
C PHE A 118 4.14 0.17 -12.06
N ASP A 119 4.06 0.05 -13.37
CA ASP A 119 2.88 0.48 -14.12
C ASP A 119 1.70 -0.48 -13.86
N GLY A 120 0.58 0.05 -13.38
CA GLY A 120 -0.59 -0.75 -13.04
C GLY A 120 -1.25 -1.40 -14.26
N ALA A 121 -1.23 -0.75 -15.42
CA ALA A 121 -1.78 -1.33 -16.65
C ALA A 121 -0.96 -2.55 -17.10
N GLU A 122 0.37 -2.49 -16.97
CA GLU A 122 1.25 -3.63 -17.22
C GLU A 122 1.05 -4.75 -16.19
N ALA A 123 0.87 -4.36 -14.92
CA ALA A 123 0.63 -5.32 -13.83
C ALA A 123 -0.69 -6.07 -13.98
N MET A 124 -1.74 -5.41 -14.44
CA MET A 124 -3.10 -5.96 -14.58
C MET A 124 -3.25 -6.80 -15.86
N THR A 125 -2.32 -7.69 -16.10
CA THR A 125 -2.28 -8.61 -17.24
C THR A 125 -2.19 -10.06 -16.78
N ASP A 126 -2.48 -11.02 -17.67
CA ASP A 126 -2.44 -12.45 -17.38
C ASP A 126 -1.07 -12.92 -16.86
N LYS A 127 0.00 -12.24 -17.25
CA LYS A 127 1.35 -12.55 -16.80
C LYS A 127 1.49 -12.52 -15.28
N TYR A 128 0.80 -11.60 -14.60
CA TYR A 128 0.88 -11.40 -13.15
C TYR A 128 -0.34 -11.93 -12.41
N TRP A 129 -1.38 -12.32 -13.13
CA TRP A 129 -2.59 -12.88 -12.51
C TRP A 129 -2.31 -14.20 -11.83
N ARG A 130 -2.82 -14.34 -10.60
CA ARG A 130 -2.77 -15.59 -9.83
C ARG A 130 -4.15 -15.95 -9.32
N THR A 131 -4.49 -17.22 -9.48
CA THR A 131 -5.72 -17.79 -8.94
C THR A 131 -5.62 -17.95 -7.42
N GLU A 132 -6.75 -18.22 -6.78
CA GLU A 132 -6.79 -18.49 -5.34
C GLU A 132 -5.83 -19.61 -4.92
N GLU A 133 -5.79 -20.72 -5.67
CA GLU A 133 -4.85 -21.83 -5.43
C GLU A 133 -3.39 -21.41 -5.53
N GLN A 134 -3.05 -20.65 -6.57
CA GLN A 134 -1.67 -20.17 -6.79
C GLN A 134 -1.23 -19.18 -5.69
N ILE A 135 -2.15 -18.35 -5.20
CA ILE A 135 -1.88 -17.43 -4.10
C ILE A 135 -1.67 -18.19 -2.79
N ALA A 136 -2.50 -19.20 -2.51
CA ALA A 136 -2.39 -20.02 -1.31
C ALA A 136 -1.02 -20.68 -1.17
N ASP A 137 -0.43 -21.11 -2.29
CA ASP A 137 0.89 -21.75 -2.30
C ASP A 137 2.05 -20.78 -1.98
N VAL A 138 1.88 -19.50 -2.25
CA VAL A 138 2.96 -18.49 -2.14
C VAL A 138 2.79 -17.54 -0.96
N LEU A 139 1.56 -17.09 -0.71
CA LEU A 139 1.25 -16.02 0.24
C LEU A 139 0.28 -16.48 1.37
N GLY A 140 -0.20 -17.70 1.30
CA GLY A 140 -1.30 -18.17 2.14
C GLY A 140 -2.67 -17.81 1.56
N PRO A 141 -3.78 -18.18 2.24
CA PRO A 141 -5.14 -18.00 1.73
C PRO A 141 -5.43 -16.55 1.34
N GLY A 142 -5.99 -16.34 0.16
CA GLY A 142 -6.36 -15.02 -0.34
C GLY A 142 -7.12 -15.08 -1.66
N ASP A 143 -7.82 -13.99 -2.00
CA ASP A 143 -8.57 -13.88 -3.25
C ASP A 143 -7.62 -13.77 -4.46
N PRO A 144 -8.09 -14.15 -5.67
CA PRO A 144 -7.33 -13.96 -6.90
C PRO A 144 -6.87 -12.50 -7.07
N ALA A 145 -5.63 -12.32 -7.49
CA ALA A 145 -5.03 -11.01 -7.64
C ALA A 145 -3.87 -11.00 -8.64
N TRP A 146 -3.44 -9.80 -9.05
CA TRP A 146 -2.16 -9.62 -9.74
C TRP A 146 -1.05 -9.50 -8.70
N ILE A 147 0.00 -10.31 -8.87
CA ILE A 147 1.11 -10.40 -7.92
C ILE A 147 2.41 -10.10 -8.62
N ILE A 148 3.07 -9.04 -8.20
CA ILE A 148 4.32 -8.56 -8.77
C ILE A 148 5.43 -8.75 -7.73
N HIS A 149 6.37 -9.63 -8.00
CA HIS A 149 7.51 -9.82 -7.12
C HIS A 149 8.37 -8.54 -7.06
N PHE A 150 8.87 -8.20 -5.88
CA PHE A 150 9.59 -6.93 -5.66
C PHE A 150 10.79 -6.72 -6.59
N THR A 151 11.42 -7.80 -7.08
CA THR A 151 12.54 -7.73 -8.03
C THR A 151 12.16 -7.23 -9.42
N LYS A 152 10.85 -7.15 -9.72
CA LYS A 152 10.33 -6.62 -10.99
C LYS A 152 10.04 -5.12 -10.93
N LEU A 153 10.07 -4.53 -9.74
CA LEU A 153 9.79 -3.12 -9.57
C LEU A 153 10.95 -2.27 -10.06
N GLU A 154 10.62 -1.18 -10.72
CA GLU A 154 11.59 -0.18 -11.12
C GLU A 154 12.00 0.66 -9.90
N PRO A 155 13.30 0.94 -9.71
CA PRO A 155 13.73 1.78 -8.61
C PRO A 155 13.19 3.20 -8.76
N LEU A 156 13.01 3.90 -7.63
CA LEU A 156 12.74 5.33 -7.68
C LEU A 156 13.89 6.01 -8.40
N GLN A 157 13.55 6.82 -9.40
CA GLN A 157 14.54 7.70 -10.02
C GLN A 157 14.99 8.70 -8.95
N GLU A 158 16.31 8.79 -8.74
CA GLU A 158 16.84 9.85 -7.92
C GLU A 158 16.47 11.17 -8.58
N ALA A 159 15.92 12.10 -7.78
CA ALA A 159 15.67 13.44 -8.25
C ALA A 159 17.01 14.05 -8.69
N ALA A 160 17.08 14.41 -9.96
CA ALA A 160 18.27 15.06 -10.49
C ALA A 160 18.49 16.42 -9.82
#